data_e241978f8a374458000c56e47d99c7c1
#
_entry.id   e241978f8a374458000c56e47d99c7c1
#
_cell.length_a   1.000
_cell.length_b   1.000
_cell.length_c   1.000
_cell.angle_alpha   90.00
_cell.angle_beta   90.00
_cell.angle_gamma   90.00
#
_symmetry.space_group_name_H-M   'P 1'
#
loop_
_entity.id
_entity.type
_entity.pdbx_description
1 polymer ?
#
loop_
_entity_poly.entity_id
_entity_poly.type
_entity_poly.pdbx_seq_one_letter_code
_entity_poly.pdbx_strand_id
1 'polypeptide(L)'
;QMAEHVLKQAPDKAVWLGWSLGGLVASQVALTHPERVQALVTVASSPCFSAREAWPGIKPDILAGFQQQLSEDFQRTVERFLALQTLGTETARQDARTLKSAVLALPMPEVAVLNGGLEILKTADLREPLKSLTMPFLRLYGYLDGLVPRKVVPMLDAAWPESESQVFAKAAHAPFISHPGEFCQALMALKQKI
;
A
#
# COMPACT_ATOMS: atom_id res chain seq x y z
N GLN A 1 13.80 -2.64 10.06
CA GLN A 1 14.71 -1.67 9.39
C GLN A 1 13.94 -0.51 8.73
N MET A 2 13.00 -0.75 7.75
CA MET A 2 12.24 0.36 7.12
C MET A 2 11.42 1.14 8.14
N ALA A 3 10.66 0.48 9.01
CA ALA A 3 9.86 1.12 10.05
C ALA A 3 10.74 1.98 11.00
N GLU A 4 11.86 1.47 11.44
CA GLU A 4 12.81 2.22 12.29
C GLU A 4 13.40 3.44 11.57
N HIS A 5 13.65 3.31 10.25
CA HIS A 5 14.18 4.43 9.47
C HIS A 5 13.19 5.59 9.38
N VAL A 6 11.92 5.30 9.06
CA VAL A 6 10.88 6.34 8.97
C VAL A 6 10.53 6.93 10.33
N LEU A 7 10.58 6.15 11.41
CA LEU A 7 10.37 6.64 12.79
C LEU A 7 11.35 7.73 13.20
N LYS A 8 12.60 7.67 12.73
CA LYS A 8 13.62 8.69 13.04
C LYS A 8 13.31 10.06 12.44
N GLN A 9 12.49 10.10 11.39
CA GLN A 9 12.13 11.33 10.67
C GLN A 9 10.72 11.81 11.00
N ALA A 10 9.94 10.98 11.70
CA ALA A 10 8.56 11.28 12.04
C ALA A 10 8.44 12.08 13.33
N PRO A 11 7.39 12.90 13.48
CA PRO A 11 7.07 13.55 14.76
C PRO A 11 6.78 12.51 15.84
N ASP A 12 6.79 12.94 17.10
CA ASP A 12 6.60 12.06 18.27
C ASP A 12 5.30 11.25 18.20
N LYS A 13 4.23 11.86 17.72
CA LYS A 13 2.95 11.20 17.48
C LYS A 13 2.30 11.73 16.19
N ALA A 14 1.82 10.84 15.34
CA ALA A 14 1.24 11.20 14.04
C ALA A 14 0.15 10.23 13.57
N VAL A 15 -0.63 10.66 12.59
CA VAL A 15 -1.38 9.75 11.71
C VAL A 15 -0.39 9.14 10.72
N TRP A 16 -0.30 7.82 10.70
CA TRP A 16 0.57 7.10 9.78
C TRP A 16 -0.22 6.64 8.58
N LEU A 17 0.15 7.15 7.41
CA LEU A 17 -0.44 6.75 6.14
C LEU A 17 0.59 6.02 5.30
N GLY A 18 0.27 4.80 4.89
CA GLY A 18 1.13 4.00 4.03
C GLY A 18 0.43 3.53 2.77
N TRP A 19 1.02 3.81 1.61
CA TRP A 19 0.55 3.35 0.32
C TRP A 19 1.29 2.08 -0.10
N SER A 20 0.56 1.06 -0.54
CA SER A 20 1.10 -0.20 -1.06
C SER A 20 2.08 -0.84 -0.04
N LEU A 21 3.34 -1.08 -0.40
CA LEU A 21 4.40 -1.53 0.52
C LEU A 21 4.52 -0.61 1.76
N GLY A 22 4.32 0.70 1.58
CA GLY A 22 4.31 1.66 2.69
C GLY A 22 3.23 1.35 3.74
N GLY A 23 2.14 0.69 3.34
CA GLY A 23 1.12 0.22 4.27
C GLY A 23 1.64 -0.87 5.21
N LEU A 24 2.50 -1.78 4.74
CA LEU A 24 3.18 -2.75 5.61
C LEU A 24 4.15 -2.06 6.58
N VAL A 25 4.87 -1.04 6.10
CA VAL A 25 5.79 -0.26 6.95
C VAL A 25 5.03 0.49 8.03
N ALA A 26 3.96 1.21 7.68
CA ALA A 26 3.11 1.92 8.64
C ALA A 26 2.44 0.96 9.64
N SER A 27 1.97 -0.19 9.17
CA SER A 27 1.42 -1.26 10.01
C SER A 27 2.46 -1.81 11.00
N GLN A 28 3.71 -1.98 10.55
CA GLN A 28 4.79 -2.43 11.42
C GLN A 28 5.10 -1.37 12.50
N VAL A 29 5.07 -0.08 12.16
CA VAL A 29 5.20 1.00 13.15
C VAL A 29 4.07 0.92 14.17
N ALA A 30 2.82 0.75 13.72
CA ALA A 30 1.67 0.67 14.61
C ALA A 30 1.75 -0.53 15.58
N LEU A 31 2.34 -1.64 15.14
CA LEU A 31 2.54 -2.84 15.98
C LEU A 31 3.68 -2.68 17.00
N THR A 32 4.77 -2.02 16.60
CA THR A 32 5.99 -1.95 17.43
C THR A 32 6.08 -0.67 18.29
N HIS A 33 5.41 0.40 17.87
CA HIS A 33 5.42 1.72 18.50
C HIS A 33 4.01 2.34 18.52
N PRO A 34 3.01 1.67 19.11
CA PRO A 34 1.61 2.15 19.10
C PRO A 34 1.46 3.54 19.73
N GLU A 35 2.32 3.92 20.70
CA GLU A 35 2.36 5.23 21.32
C GLU A 35 2.70 6.36 20.31
N ARG A 36 3.37 6.04 19.20
CA ARG A 36 3.73 6.95 18.12
C ARG A 36 2.62 7.13 17.07
N VAL A 37 1.53 6.34 17.18
CA VAL A 37 0.49 6.25 16.15
C VAL A 37 -0.83 6.77 16.69
N GLN A 38 -1.29 7.91 16.17
CA GLN A 38 -2.60 8.47 16.50
C GLN A 38 -3.71 7.73 15.74
N ALA A 39 -3.48 7.40 14.49
CA ALA A 39 -4.32 6.56 13.65
C ALA A 39 -3.46 5.92 12.54
N LEU A 40 -3.87 4.75 12.07
CA LEU A 40 -3.27 4.07 10.93
C LEU A 40 -4.17 4.21 9.70
N VAL A 41 -3.59 4.58 8.57
CA VAL A 41 -4.25 4.59 7.25
C VAL A 41 -3.45 3.74 6.28
N THR A 42 -4.07 2.73 5.69
CA THR A 42 -3.45 1.98 4.60
C THR A 42 -4.17 2.25 3.28
N VAL A 43 -3.42 2.49 2.23
CA VAL A 43 -3.94 2.83 0.90
C VAL A 43 -3.46 1.79 -0.10
N ALA A 44 -4.39 1.10 -0.76
CA ALA A 44 -4.08 0.07 -1.76
C ALA A 44 -3.00 -0.90 -1.23
N SER A 45 -3.19 -1.36 0.02
CA SER A 45 -2.26 -2.23 0.73
C SER A 45 -2.96 -3.48 1.26
N SER A 46 -2.17 -4.50 1.51
CA SER A 46 -2.62 -5.77 2.06
C SER A 46 -1.70 -6.20 3.20
N PRO A 47 -2.20 -6.80 4.28
CA PRO A 47 -1.35 -7.37 5.32
C PRO A 47 -0.54 -8.57 4.85
N CYS A 48 -0.93 -9.16 3.72
CA CYS A 48 -0.22 -10.24 3.04
C CYS A 48 -0.42 -10.05 1.53
N PHE A 49 0.62 -9.60 0.82
CA PHE A 49 0.53 -9.35 -0.63
C PHE A 49 0.62 -10.64 -1.45
N SER A 50 1.35 -11.64 -0.96
CA SER A 50 1.47 -12.93 -1.62
C SER A 50 0.19 -13.74 -1.52
N ALA A 51 -0.26 -14.34 -2.62
CA ALA A 51 -1.33 -15.31 -2.61
C ALA A 51 -0.94 -16.52 -1.76
N ARG A 52 -1.88 -16.98 -0.94
CA ARG A 52 -1.75 -18.17 -0.10
C ARG A 52 -3.01 -19.01 -0.23
N GLU A 53 -3.01 -20.22 0.35
CA GLU A 53 -4.23 -21.01 0.46
C GLU A 53 -5.35 -20.17 1.12
N ALA A 54 -6.50 -20.10 0.46
CA ALA A 54 -7.67 -19.31 0.85
C ALA A 54 -7.43 -17.78 1.02
N TRP A 55 -6.26 -17.25 0.60
CA TRP A 55 -5.98 -15.82 0.65
C TRP A 55 -5.64 -15.25 -0.74
N PRO A 56 -6.42 -14.26 -1.23
CA PRO A 56 -6.16 -13.62 -2.53
C PRO A 56 -4.95 -12.69 -2.44
N GLY A 57 -4.09 -12.76 -3.42
CA GLY A 57 -2.88 -11.93 -3.49
C GLY A 57 -2.17 -12.08 -4.82
N ILE A 58 -0.96 -11.54 -4.91
CA ILE A 58 -0.09 -11.68 -6.07
C ILE A 58 0.51 -13.09 -6.05
N LYS A 59 0.42 -13.79 -7.15
CA LYS A 59 1.00 -15.14 -7.26
C LYS A 59 2.53 -15.08 -7.10
N PRO A 60 3.15 -16.04 -6.40
CA PRO A 60 4.59 -16.04 -6.15
C PRO A 60 5.45 -16.01 -7.43
N ASP A 61 5.00 -16.67 -8.50
CA ASP A 61 5.66 -16.68 -9.80
C ASP A 61 5.66 -15.29 -10.47
N ILE A 62 4.60 -14.50 -10.28
CA ILE A 62 4.51 -13.11 -10.78
C ILE A 62 5.54 -12.23 -10.05
N LEU A 63 5.66 -12.36 -8.72
CA LEU A 63 6.67 -11.61 -7.95
C LEU A 63 8.10 -12.02 -8.34
N ALA A 64 8.35 -13.30 -8.54
CA ALA A 64 9.65 -13.81 -8.97
C ALA A 64 10.00 -13.31 -10.39
N GLY A 65 9.05 -13.35 -11.33
CA GLY A 65 9.23 -12.81 -12.67
C GLY A 65 9.52 -11.31 -12.68
N PHE A 66 8.86 -10.56 -11.81
CA PHE A 66 9.13 -9.13 -11.66
C PHE A 66 10.53 -8.85 -11.12
N GLN A 67 10.98 -9.62 -10.14
CA GLN A 67 12.33 -9.54 -9.58
C GLN A 67 13.41 -9.84 -10.65
N GLN A 68 13.20 -10.84 -11.49
CA GLN A 68 14.08 -11.15 -12.60
C GLN A 68 14.14 -10.00 -13.61
N GLN A 69 12.99 -9.47 -14.03
CA GLN A 69 12.92 -8.35 -14.98
C GLN A 69 13.60 -7.08 -14.46
N LEU A 70 13.52 -6.79 -13.14
CA LEU A 70 14.26 -5.68 -12.53
C LEU A 70 15.76 -5.82 -12.69
N SER A 71 16.29 -7.04 -12.62
CA SER A 71 17.72 -7.31 -12.79
C SER A 71 18.18 -7.21 -14.26
N GLU A 72 17.27 -7.47 -15.21
CA GLU A 72 17.56 -7.46 -16.65
C GLU A 72 17.39 -6.06 -17.27
N ASP A 73 16.30 -5.37 -16.97
CA ASP A 73 15.97 -4.03 -17.48
C ASP A 73 15.19 -3.23 -16.42
N PHE A 74 15.93 -2.60 -15.54
CA PHE A 74 15.43 -1.86 -14.41
C PHE A 74 14.43 -0.76 -14.80
N GLN A 75 14.84 0.15 -15.70
CA GLN A 75 14.04 1.33 -16.05
C GLN A 75 12.70 0.91 -16.66
N ARG A 76 12.74 0.04 -17.64
CA ARG A 76 11.54 -0.46 -18.33
C ARG A 76 10.60 -1.20 -17.39
N THR A 77 11.14 -1.96 -16.46
CA THR A 77 10.35 -2.72 -15.48
C THR A 77 9.64 -1.77 -14.52
N VAL A 78 10.32 -0.75 -14.00
CA VAL A 78 9.73 0.28 -13.15
C VAL A 78 8.64 1.07 -13.91
N GLU A 79 8.90 1.49 -15.15
CA GLU A 79 7.91 2.18 -15.97
C GLU A 79 6.64 1.36 -16.20
N ARG A 80 6.79 0.07 -16.49
CA ARG A 80 5.65 -0.85 -16.65
C ARG A 80 4.87 -1.04 -15.35
N PHE A 81 5.59 -1.16 -14.23
CA PHE A 81 4.97 -1.27 -12.92
C PHE A 81 4.15 -0.03 -12.56
N LEU A 82 4.68 1.18 -12.82
CA LEU A 82 3.95 2.43 -12.60
C LEU A 82 2.70 2.54 -13.47
N ALA A 83 2.77 2.10 -14.72
CA ALA A 83 1.62 2.09 -15.62
C ALA A 83 0.51 1.12 -15.16
N LEU A 84 0.87 -0.03 -14.58
CA LEU A 84 -0.10 -0.99 -14.05
C LEU A 84 -0.93 -0.42 -12.88
N GLN A 85 -0.37 0.52 -12.11
CA GLN A 85 -1.03 1.07 -10.91
C GLN A 85 -2.23 1.95 -11.23
N THR A 86 -2.33 2.45 -12.45
CA THR A 86 -3.43 3.32 -12.92
C THR A 86 -4.33 2.65 -13.94
N LEU A 87 -4.04 1.42 -14.31
CA LEU A 87 -4.76 0.68 -15.36
C LEU A 87 -6.25 0.55 -15.03
N GLY A 88 -7.09 0.90 -16.01
CA GLY A 88 -8.55 0.78 -15.90
C GLY A 88 -9.27 2.04 -15.44
N THR A 89 -8.58 3.07 -14.95
CA THR A 89 -9.18 4.36 -14.62
C THR A 89 -9.44 5.19 -15.90
N GLU A 90 -10.40 6.11 -15.85
CA GLU A 90 -10.69 7.04 -16.97
C GLU A 90 -9.47 7.94 -17.29
N THR A 91 -8.68 8.27 -16.27
CA THR A 91 -7.50 9.12 -16.35
C THR A 91 -6.18 8.36 -16.40
N ALA A 92 -6.23 7.04 -16.64
CA ALA A 92 -5.07 6.13 -16.52
C ALA A 92 -3.78 6.64 -17.15
N ARG A 93 -3.84 7.21 -18.36
CA ARG A 93 -2.66 7.75 -19.05
C ARG A 93 -2.06 8.98 -18.35
N GLN A 94 -2.92 9.89 -17.88
CA GLN A 94 -2.50 11.09 -17.17
C GLN A 94 -1.94 10.75 -15.79
N ASP A 95 -2.63 9.87 -15.07
CA ASP A 95 -2.23 9.40 -13.74
C ASP A 95 -0.88 8.67 -13.81
N ALA A 96 -0.69 7.81 -14.82
CA ALA A 96 0.59 7.14 -15.07
C ALA A 96 1.72 8.13 -15.35
N ARG A 97 1.47 9.19 -16.12
CA ARG A 97 2.47 10.24 -16.37
C ARG A 97 2.82 11.00 -15.10
N THR A 98 1.82 11.38 -14.31
CA THR A 98 2.01 12.09 -13.04
C THR A 98 2.85 11.24 -12.09
N LEU A 99 2.49 9.97 -11.93
CA LEU A 99 3.20 9.03 -11.07
C LEU A 99 4.64 8.80 -11.55
N LYS A 100 4.82 8.57 -12.85
CA LYS A 100 6.12 8.39 -13.48
C LYS A 100 7.01 9.62 -13.27
N SER A 101 6.49 10.82 -13.52
CA SER A 101 7.24 12.06 -13.34
C SER A 101 7.68 12.26 -11.90
N ALA A 102 6.79 12.01 -10.93
CA ALA A 102 7.10 12.14 -9.51
C ALA A 102 8.17 11.13 -9.05
N VAL A 103 8.05 9.87 -9.48
CA VAL A 103 8.97 8.81 -9.06
C VAL A 103 10.34 8.95 -9.72
N LEU A 104 10.39 9.22 -11.03
CA LEU A 104 11.65 9.33 -11.77
C LEU A 104 12.38 10.67 -11.54
N ALA A 105 11.75 11.65 -10.90
CA ALA A 105 12.43 12.88 -10.44
C ALA A 105 13.34 12.62 -9.22
N LEU A 106 13.13 11.50 -8.51
CA LEU A 106 13.95 11.09 -7.38
C LEU A 106 15.18 10.29 -7.86
N PRO A 107 16.27 10.27 -7.07
CA PRO A 107 17.40 9.39 -7.36
C PRO A 107 16.95 7.94 -7.54
N MET A 108 17.49 7.28 -8.56
CA MET A 108 17.19 5.88 -8.81
C MET A 108 17.67 5.03 -7.62
N PRO A 109 16.79 4.19 -7.02
CA PRO A 109 17.21 3.32 -5.94
C PRO A 109 18.12 2.21 -6.45
N GLU A 110 19.00 1.73 -5.59
CA GLU A 110 19.81 0.54 -5.90
C GLU A 110 18.93 -0.69 -6.08
N VAL A 111 19.32 -1.58 -6.99
CA VAL A 111 18.61 -2.84 -7.27
C VAL A 111 18.44 -3.68 -5.99
N ALA A 112 19.44 -3.67 -5.11
CA ALA A 112 19.37 -4.37 -3.81
C ALA A 112 18.26 -3.85 -2.91
N VAL A 113 17.99 -2.55 -2.91
CA VAL A 113 16.91 -1.92 -2.13
C VAL A 113 15.54 -2.35 -2.66
N LEU A 114 15.37 -2.37 -3.98
CA LEU A 114 14.13 -2.84 -4.60
C LEU A 114 13.89 -4.34 -4.37
N ASN A 115 14.93 -5.16 -4.48
CA ASN A 115 14.84 -6.58 -4.16
C ASN A 115 14.45 -6.80 -2.69
N GLY A 116 14.95 -5.99 -1.77
CA GLY A 116 14.53 -5.99 -0.37
C GLY A 116 13.06 -5.67 -0.20
N GLY A 117 12.53 -4.69 -0.93
CA GLY A 117 11.11 -4.35 -0.97
C GLY A 117 10.25 -5.50 -1.51
N LEU A 118 10.67 -6.13 -2.61
CA LEU A 118 9.98 -7.30 -3.18
C LEU A 118 9.98 -8.50 -2.23
N GLU A 119 11.07 -8.72 -1.50
CA GLU A 119 11.12 -9.80 -0.50
C GLU A 119 10.14 -9.53 0.66
N ILE A 120 9.97 -8.28 1.08
CA ILE A 120 8.94 -7.92 2.06
C ILE A 120 7.54 -8.22 1.50
N LEU A 121 7.23 -7.83 0.26
CA LEU A 121 5.93 -8.13 -0.37
C LEU A 121 5.66 -9.64 -0.46
N LYS A 122 6.70 -10.43 -0.69
CA LYS A 122 6.63 -11.88 -0.82
C LYS A 122 6.42 -12.58 0.52
N THR A 123 7.06 -12.10 1.57
CA THR A 123 7.18 -12.84 2.84
C THR A 123 6.32 -12.29 3.98
N ALA A 124 6.02 -10.98 3.98
CA ALA A 124 5.27 -10.36 5.07
C ALA A 124 3.85 -10.93 5.19
N ASP A 125 3.48 -11.26 6.42
CA ASP A 125 2.13 -11.66 6.79
C ASP A 125 1.76 -11.03 8.14
N LEU A 126 1.00 -9.95 8.08
CA LEU A 126 0.54 -9.19 9.24
C LEU A 126 -0.94 -9.44 9.58
N ARG A 127 -1.58 -10.45 8.97
CA ARG A 127 -3.02 -10.71 9.14
C ARG A 127 -3.40 -10.95 10.60
N GLU A 128 -2.63 -11.76 11.31
CA GLU A 128 -2.87 -12.04 12.73
C GLU A 128 -2.35 -10.91 13.64
N PRO A 129 -1.11 -10.40 13.48
CA PRO A 129 -0.62 -9.31 14.32
C PRO A 129 -1.53 -8.08 14.34
N LEU A 130 -2.10 -7.68 13.21
CA LEU A 130 -2.93 -6.47 13.11
C LEU A 130 -4.28 -6.56 13.84
N LYS A 131 -4.70 -7.74 14.28
CA LYS A 131 -5.88 -7.90 15.16
C LYS A 131 -5.70 -7.25 16.53
N SER A 132 -4.47 -7.02 16.96
CA SER A 132 -4.15 -6.41 18.26
C SER A 132 -4.15 -4.87 18.25
N LEU A 133 -4.38 -4.23 17.11
CA LEU A 133 -4.39 -2.78 17.03
C LEU A 133 -5.57 -2.18 17.79
N THR A 134 -5.30 -1.13 18.55
CA THR A 134 -6.30 -0.43 19.36
C THR A 134 -6.56 1.01 18.91
N MET A 135 -5.68 1.56 18.03
CA MET A 135 -5.88 2.89 17.47
C MET A 135 -6.86 2.83 16.28
N PRO A 136 -7.50 3.95 15.92
CA PRO A 136 -8.31 4.04 14.71
C PRO A 136 -7.54 3.55 13.47
N PHE A 137 -8.15 2.66 12.71
CA PHE A 137 -7.54 2.07 11.52
C PHE A 137 -8.48 2.21 10.32
N LEU A 138 -8.05 2.98 9.31
CA LEU A 138 -8.75 3.20 8.05
C LEU A 138 -8.02 2.51 6.90
N ARG A 139 -8.75 1.73 6.11
CA ARG A 139 -8.23 0.99 4.95
C ARG A 139 -8.90 1.49 3.67
N LEU A 140 -8.11 2.02 2.73
CA LEU A 140 -8.58 2.63 1.48
C LEU A 140 -8.15 1.78 0.28
N TYR A 141 -9.09 1.45 -0.61
CA TYR A 141 -8.87 0.56 -1.74
C TYR A 141 -9.43 1.11 -3.04
N GLY A 142 -8.80 0.80 -4.17
CA GLY A 142 -9.38 0.98 -5.48
C GLY A 142 -10.09 -0.30 -5.97
N TYR A 143 -11.29 -0.18 -6.49
CA TYR A 143 -12.04 -1.31 -7.03
C TYR A 143 -11.35 -1.98 -8.23
N LEU A 144 -10.64 -1.18 -9.04
CA LEU A 144 -9.92 -1.60 -10.26
C LEU A 144 -8.46 -2.00 -9.97
N ASP A 145 -8.06 -2.06 -8.70
CA ASP A 145 -6.69 -2.41 -8.31
C ASP A 145 -6.34 -3.84 -8.73
N GLY A 146 -5.32 -3.97 -9.58
CA GLY A 146 -4.80 -5.25 -10.05
C GLY A 146 -3.75 -5.89 -9.12
N LEU A 147 -3.23 -5.13 -8.14
CA LEU A 147 -2.19 -5.59 -7.21
C LEU A 147 -2.77 -6.04 -5.87
N VAL A 148 -3.80 -5.35 -5.39
CA VAL A 148 -4.54 -5.73 -4.18
C VAL A 148 -5.95 -6.15 -4.58
N PRO A 149 -6.23 -7.46 -4.64
CA PRO A 149 -7.54 -7.96 -5.05
C PRO A 149 -8.66 -7.49 -4.12
N ARG A 150 -9.74 -6.95 -4.68
CA ARG A 150 -10.89 -6.47 -3.89
C ARG A 150 -11.49 -7.50 -2.93
N LYS A 151 -11.28 -8.79 -3.20
CA LYS A 151 -11.70 -9.90 -2.30
C LYS A 151 -11.05 -9.84 -0.92
N VAL A 152 -9.90 -9.15 -0.78
CA VAL A 152 -9.24 -8.92 0.51
C VAL A 152 -10.14 -8.10 1.45
N VAL A 153 -10.91 -7.15 0.93
CA VAL A 153 -11.67 -6.18 1.75
C VAL A 153 -12.68 -6.87 2.67
N PRO A 154 -13.65 -7.67 2.17
CA PRO A 154 -14.62 -8.32 3.06
C PRO A 154 -13.97 -9.34 4.01
N MET A 155 -12.84 -9.95 3.63
CA MET A 155 -12.11 -10.85 4.52
C MET A 155 -11.50 -10.08 5.71
N LEU A 156 -10.98 -8.89 5.46
CA LEU A 156 -10.43 -8.04 6.51
C LEU A 156 -11.51 -7.34 7.33
N ASP A 157 -12.64 -6.97 6.72
CA ASP A 157 -13.79 -6.43 7.47
C ASP A 157 -14.28 -7.45 8.51
N ALA A 158 -14.32 -8.72 8.14
CA ALA A 158 -14.69 -9.79 9.06
C ALA A 158 -13.60 -10.08 10.12
N ALA A 159 -12.32 -9.98 9.76
CA ALA A 159 -11.21 -10.27 10.66
C ALA A 159 -10.89 -9.11 11.62
N TRP A 160 -11.15 -7.87 11.20
CA TRP A 160 -10.84 -6.62 11.93
C TRP A 160 -12.06 -5.71 12.01
N PRO A 161 -13.11 -6.10 12.76
CA PRO A 161 -14.39 -5.39 12.79
C PRO A 161 -14.29 -3.96 13.33
N GLU A 162 -13.26 -3.65 14.12
CA GLU A 162 -12.99 -2.30 14.64
C GLU A 162 -12.32 -1.38 13.61
N SER A 163 -11.86 -1.91 12.47
CA SER A 163 -11.28 -1.10 11.40
C SER A 163 -12.35 -0.66 10.40
N GLU A 164 -12.13 0.48 9.77
CA GLU A 164 -13.00 0.98 8.70
C GLU A 164 -12.38 0.72 7.33
N SER A 165 -13.22 0.43 6.34
CA SER A 165 -12.77 0.30 4.96
C SER A 165 -13.60 1.16 4.00
N GLN A 166 -12.94 1.67 2.95
CA GLN A 166 -13.61 2.34 1.83
C GLN A 166 -13.01 1.87 0.51
N VAL A 167 -13.89 1.55 -0.44
CA VAL A 167 -13.50 1.15 -1.79
C VAL A 167 -13.96 2.23 -2.78
N PHE A 168 -13.02 2.85 -3.48
CA PHE A 168 -13.29 3.82 -4.54
C PHE A 168 -13.64 3.08 -5.84
N ALA A 169 -14.88 3.17 -6.27
CA ALA A 169 -15.46 2.35 -7.34
C ALA A 169 -14.73 2.46 -8.70
N LYS A 170 -14.16 3.63 -8.99
CA LYS A 170 -13.49 3.92 -10.27
C LYS A 170 -11.98 4.08 -10.15
N ALA A 171 -11.40 3.89 -8.96
CA ALA A 171 -9.97 4.00 -8.73
C ALA A 171 -9.26 2.65 -8.85
N ALA A 172 -7.98 2.71 -9.22
CA ALA A 172 -7.05 1.58 -9.21
C ALA A 172 -6.12 1.65 -8.00
N HIS A 173 -4.83 1.38 -8.15
CA HIS A 173 -3.86 1.29 -7.04
C HIS A 173 -3.46 2.64 -6.42
N ALA A 174 -3.74 3.77 -7.08
CA ALA A 174 -3.40 5.12 -6.62
C ALA A 174 -4.64 6.03 -6.53
N PRO A 175 -5.60 5.75 -5.63
CA PRO A 175 -6.85 6.53 -5.53
C PRO A 175 -6.61 7.99 -5.18
N PHE A 176 -5.52 8.33 -4.48
CA PHE A 176 -5.16 9.71 -4.14
C PHE A 176 -4.74 10.54 -5.37
N ILE A 177 -4.38 9.90 -6.49
CA ILE A 177 -4.09 10.58 -7.77
C ILE A 177 -5.35 10.71 -8.61
N SER A 178 -6.06 9.59 -8.83
CA SER A 178 -7.21 9.55 -9.72
C SER A 178 -8.48 10.15 -9.12
N HIS A 179 -8.64 10.09 -7.79
CA HIS A 179 -9.85 10.52 -7.05
C HIS A 179 -9.49 11.35 -5.81
N PRO A 180 -8.70 12.46 -5.96
CA PRO A 180 -8.18 13.20 -4.81
C PRO A 180 -9.29 13.79 -3.93
N GLY A 181 -10.41 14.21 -4.50
CA GLY A 181 -11.54 14.75 -3.74
C GLY A 181 -12.15 13.75 -2.77
N GLU A 182 -12.53 12.57 -3.27
CA GLU A 182 -13.08 11.48 -2.45
C GLU A 182 -12.05 10.97 -1.44
N PHE A 183 -10.80 10.89 -1.84
CA PHE A 183 -9.69 10.48 -0.97
C PHE A 183 -9.51 11.44 0.21
N CYS A 184 -9.49 12.75 -0.05
CA CYS A 184 -9.41 13.77 1.00
C CYS A 184 -10.63 13.73 1.92
N GLN A 185 -11.83 13.51 1.40
CA GLN A 185 -13.05 13.38 2.22
C GLN A 185 -12.92 12.20 3.20
N ALA A 186 -12.41 11.04 2.78
CA ALA A 186 -12.19 9.90 3.66
C ALA A 186 -11.20 10.22 4.79
N LEU A 187 -10.10 10.93 4.49
CA LEU A 187 -9.14 11.36 5.50
C LEU A 187 -9.73 12.40 6.47
N MET A 188 -10.54 13.33 5.97
CA MET A 188 -11.21 14.32 6.82
C MET A 188 -12.24 13.69 7.74
N ALA A 189 -12.94 12.64 7.30
CA ALA A 189 -13.85 11.87 8.16
C ALA A 189 -13.10 11.17 9.30
N LEU A 190 -11.93 10.59 9.00
CA LEU A 190 -11.06 10.00 10.03
C LEU A 190 -10.59 11.09 11.03
N LYS A 191 -10.18 12.26 10.54
CA LYS A 191 -9.71 13.37 11.39
C LYS A 191 -10.74 13.79 12.45
N GLN A 192 -12.04 13.65 12.19
CA GLN A 192 -13.09 13.99 13.15
C GLN A 192 -13.23 12.97 14.29
N LYS A 193 -12.58 11.80 14.17
CA LYS A 193 -12.66 10.69 15.15
C LYS A 193 -11.43 10.57 16.04
N ILE A 194 -10.37 11.39 15.79
CA ILE A 194 -9.07 11.30 16.47
C ILE A 194 -8.72 12.61 17.19
#